data_1ecbc91a9d88fa71c95ed6606e975031
#
_entry.id   1ecbc91a9d88fa71c95ed6606e975031
#
_cell.length_a   1.000
_cell.length_b   1.000
_cell.length_c   1.000
_cell.angle_alpha   90.00
_cell.angle_beta   90.00
_cell.angle_gamma   90.00
#
_symmetry.space_group_name_H-M   'P 1'
#
loop_
_entity.id
_entity.type
_entity.pdbx_description
1 polymer ?
#
loop_
_entity_poly.entity_id
_entity_poly.type
_entity_poly.pdbx_seq_one_letter_code
_entity_poly.pdbx_strand_id
1 'polypeptide(L)'
;MKKMKLFLVLVLALLMVPFGVYADEGDKKEVNVYFFKGEGCGFCAAGLEWFDELDDKYDDMYELHEYETWYDEKNANLMNAVAKARGETVSGVPYIIVGNQSWNGFDDSIGKEILDKIKEEYKAEERYDVMDYVDESVLVKEPAKDDSIADDIAVTVLLLVVVAGVGLGIYALRKSN
;
A
#
# COMPACT_ATOMS: atom_id res chain seq x y z
N MET A 1 -19.60 45.36 -34.45
CA MET A 1 -18.91 44.32 -35.22
C MET A 1 -17.40 44.22 -34.90
N LYS A 2 -16.66 45.34 -34.83
CA LYS A 2 -15.18 45.31 -34.53
C LYS A 2 -14.88 44.77 -33.12
N LYS A 3 -15.64 45.13 -32.09
CA LYS A 3 -15.44 44.67 -30.69
C LYS A 3 -15.73 43.18 -30.51
N MET A 4 -16.72 42.65 -31.27
CA MET A 4 -17.05 41.23 -31.24
C MET A 4 -15.96 40.36 -31.92
N LYS A 5 -15.36 40.86 -33.03
CA LYS A 5 -14.23 40.20 -33.68
C LYS A 5 -12.97 40.19 -32.77
N LEU A 6 -12.72 41.29 -32.05
CA LEU A 6 -11.61 41.37 -31.11
C LEU A 6 -11.79 40.39 -29.95
N PHE A 7 -13.01 40.27 -29.41
CA PHE A 7 -13.35 39.31 -28.36
C PHE A 7 -13.17 37.85 -28.82
N LEU A 8 -13.61 37.54 -30.05
CA LEU A 8 -13.44 36.21 -30.63
C LEU A 8 -11.97 35.83 -30.83
N VAL A 9 -11.13 36.79 -31.28
CA VAL A 9 -9.68 36.57 -31.41
C VAL A 9 -9.02 36.35 -30.07
N LEU A 10 -9.45 37.07 -29.03
CA LEU A 10 -8.92 36.96 -27.67
C LEU A 10 -9.27 35.60 -27.04
N VAL A 11 -10.50 35.13 -27.26
CA VAL A 11 -10.94 33.78 -26.82
C VAL A 11 -10.20 32.69 -27.60
N LEU A 12 -9.98 32.83 -28.90
CA LEU A 12 -9.23 31.89 -29.70
C LEU A 12 -7.75 31.84 -29.30
N ALA A 13 -7.13 32.97 -28.94
CA ALA A 13 -5.80 33.06 -28.43
C ALA A 13 -5.65 32.39 -27.06
N LEU A 14 -6.70 32.45 -26.20
CA LEU A 14 -6.72 31.77 -24.89
C LEU A 14 -6.81 30.25 -25.03
N LEU A 15 -7.42 29.73 -26.11
CA LEU A 15 -7.52 28.32 -26.43
C LEU A 15 -6.22 27.74 -27.04
N MET A 16 -5.30 28.62 -27.47
CA MET A 16 -3.98 28.26 -27.98
C MET A 16 -2.87 28.28 -26.90
N VAL A 17 -3.25 28.43 -25.62
CA VAL A 17 -2.29 28.16 -24.55
C VAL A 17 -1.95 26.67 -24.69
N PRO A 18 -0.71 26.30 -25.10
CA PRO A 18 -0.33 24.91 -25.05
C PRO A 18 -0.57 24.50 -23.59
N PHE A 19 -1.41 23.52 -23.34
CA PHE A 19 -1.33 22.75 -22.11
C PHE A 19 0.12 22.28 -22.09
N GLY A 20 0.94 23.01 -21.35
CA GLY A 20 2.27 22.54 -21.06
C GLY A 20 2.04 21.14 -20.51
N VAL A 21 2.39 20.14 -21.29
CA VAL A 21 2.76 18.85 -20.75
C VAL A 21 3.89 19.25 -19.80
N TYR A 22 3.57 19.36 -18.51
CA TYR A 22 4.58 19.25 -17.49
C TYR A 22 5.14 17.84 -17.73
N ALA A 23 6.16 17.74 -18.58
CA ALA A 23 7.06 16.64 -18.52
C ALA A 23 7.55 16.69 -17.07
N ASP A 24 7.11 15.74 -16.27
CA ASP A 24 7.61 15.48 -14.94
C ASP A 24 9.13 15.42 -15.09
N GLU A 25 9.80 16.41 -14.52
CA GLU A 25 11.24 16.59 -14.66
C GLU A 25 11.88 15.51 -13.83
N GLY A 26 12.06 14.33 -14.48
CA GLY A 26 12.88 13.23 -13.98
C GLY A 26 12.49 12.76 -12.59
N ASP A 27 11.41 12.01 -12.50
CA ASP A 27 11.26 11.01 -11.45
C ASP A 27 12.56 10.21 -11.44
N LYS A 28 13.42 10.50 -10.44
CA LYS A 28 14.61 9.70 -10.23
C LYS A 28 14.14 8.27 -10.23
N LYS A 29 14.63 7.49 -11.17
CA LYS A 29 14.20 6.12 -11.36
C LYS A 29 14.79 5.25 -10.24
N GLU A 30 14.41 5.51 -8.99
CA GLU A 30 14.78 4.70 -7.85
C GLU A 30 14.15 3.30 -8.00
N VAL A 31 14.90 2.30 -7.61
CA VAL A 31 14.49 0.90 -7.64
C VAL A 31 13.83 0.57 -6.31
N ASN A 32 12.58 0.12 -6.31
CA ASN A 32 11.94 -0.32 -5.09
C ASN A 32 12.61 -1.59 -4.55
N VAL A 33 13.08 -1.52 -3.31
CA VAL A 33 13.61 -2.65 -2.53
C VAL A 33 12.67 -2.93 -1.38
N TYR A 34 12.06 -4.09 -1.35
CA TYR A 34 11.14 -4.49 -0.29
C TYR A 34 11.83 -5.39 0.71
N PHE A 35 11.89 -4.97 1.97
CA PHE A 35 12.59 -5.66 3.04
C PHE A 35 11.62 -6.04 4.16
N PHE A 36 11.22 -7.31 4.19
CA PHE A 36 10.39 -7.85 5.26
C PHE A 36 11.27 -8.34 6.40
N LYS A 37 11.05 -7.81 7.59
CA LYS A 37 11.88 -8.04 8.78
C LYS A 37 11.07 -8.49 9.98
N GLY A 38 11.75 -8.97 11.02
CA GLY A 38 11.18 -9.20 12.34
C GLY A 38 11.97 -8.46 13.42
N GLU A 39 11.31 -7.94 14.43
CA GLU A 39 11.95 -7.26 15.54
C GLU A 39 12.85 -8.23 16.31
N GLY A 40 14.13 -7.86 16.52
CA GLY A 40 15.11 -8.72 17.16
C GLY A 40 15.72 -9.81 16.27
N CYS A 41 15.43 -9.82 14.98
CA CYS A 41 16.03 -10.73 14.01
C CYS A 41 17.47 -10.29 13.69
N GLY A 42 18.46 -11.11 14.04
CA GLY A 42 19.88 -10.79 13.83
C GLY A 42 20.29 -10.68 12.37
N PHE A 43 19.76 -11.54 11.49
CA PHE A 43 20.02 -11.46 10.04
C PHE A 43 19.35 -10.22 9.41
N CYS A 44 18.22 -9.79 9.96
CA CYS A 44 17.56 -8.56 9.51
C CYS A 44 18.39 -7.33 9.91
N ALA A 45 18.94 -7.31 11.13
CA ALA A 45 19.81 -6.23 11.59
C ALA A 45 21.07 -6.12 10.72
N ALA A 46 21.71 -7.25 10.40
CA ALA A 46 22.87 -7.27 9.53
C ALA A 46 22.55 -6.77 8.10
N GLY A 47 21.38 -7.12 7.58
CA GLY A 47 20.94 -6.63 6.28
C GLY A 47 20.69 -5.13 6.27
N LEU A 48 20.04 -4.58 7.30
CA LEU A 48 19.78 -3.14 7.41
C LEU A 48 21.08 -2.35 7.63
N GLU A 49 22.02 -2.83 8.45
CA GLU A 49 23.34 -2.23 8.61
C GLU A 49 24.09 -2.15 7.28
N TRP A 50 23.99 -3.21 6.48
CA TRP A 50 24.59 -3.24 5.15
C TRP A 50 23.91 -2.20 4.19
N PHE A 51 22.59 -2.02 4.25
CA PHE A 51 21.90 -0.98 3.48
C PHE A 51 22.30 0.42 3.94
N ASP A 52 22.42 0.68 5.24
CA ASP A 52 22.90 1.95 5.79
C ASP A 52 24.29 2.29 5.25
N GLU A 53 25.22 1.31 5.16
CA GLU A 53 26.55 1.50 4.56
C GLU A 53 26.49 1.74 3.04
N LEU A 54 25.44 1.20 2.39
CA LEU A 54 25.25 1.34 0.95
C LEU A 54 24.75 2.72 0.58
N ASP A 55 23.93 3.36 1.43
CA ASP A 55 23.35 4.68 1.22
C ASP A 55 24.40 5.77 0.98
N ASP A 56 25.53 5.70 1.65
CA ASP A 56 26.63 6.65 1.43
C ASP A 56 27.07 6.78 -0.05
N LYS A 57 26.74 5.79 -0.87
CA LYS A 57 27.23 5.69 -2.25
C LYS A 57 26.14 5.51 -3.30
N TYR A 58 25.00 4.95 -2.93
CA TYR A 58 23.96 4.50 -3.87
C TYR A 58 22.56 4.93 -3.47
N ASP A 59 22.39 5.89 -2.56
CA ASP A 59 21.11 6.40 -2.06
C ASP A 59 20.15 6.88 -3.16
N ASP A 60 20.70 7.36 -4.28
CA ASP A 60 19.94 7.84 -5.42
C ASP A 60 19.49 6.72 -6.41
N MET A 61 19.87 5.47 -6.15
CA MET A 61 19.57 4.34 -7.03
C MET A 61 18.36 3.52 -6.59
N TYR A 62 18.00 3.53 -5.31
CA TYR A 62 16.93 2.70 -4.78
C TYR A 62 16.18 3.35 -3.62
N GLU A 63 14.95 2.90 -3.39
CA GLU A 63 14.14 3.23 -2.22
C GLU A 63 13.92 1.96 -1.40
N LEU A 64 14.35 1.97 -0.13
CA LEU A 64 14.18 0.84 0.79
C LEU A 64 12.86 0.92 1.54
N HIS A 65 11.97 -0.02 1.29
CA HIS A 65 10.70 -0.17 1.97
C HIS A 65 10.77 -1.27 3.01
N GLU A 66 10.71 -0.91 4.29
CA GLU A 66 10.81 -1.83 5.40
C GLU A 66 9.45 -2.24 5.95
N TYR A 67 9.23 -3.54 6.16
CA TYR A 67 7.99 -4.10 6.70
C TYR A 67 8.28 -5.02 7.88
N GLU A 68 7.90 -4.59 9.09
CA GLU A 68 7.95 -5.45 10.28
C GLU A 68 6.81 -6.48 10.21
N THR A 69 7.11 -7.78 10.38
CA THR A 69 6.16 -8.87 10.12
C THR A 69 5.84 -9.74 11.33
N TRP A 70 6.60 -9.67 12.41
CA TRP A 70 6.37 -10.52 13.58
C TRP A 70 5.26 -9.98 14.49
N TYR A 71 5.11 -8.67 14.54
CA TYR A 71 4.12 -7.97 15.36
C TYR A 71 3.10 -7.17 14.56
N ASP A 72 3.32 -7.00 13.24
CA ASP A 72 2.36 -6.38 12.33
C ASP A 72 1.75 -7.43 11.39
N GLU A 73 0.52 -7.83 11.69
CA GLU A 73 -0.22 -8.82 10.90
C GLU A 73 -0.47 -8.36 9.45
N LYS A 74 -0.63 -7.04 9.20
CA LYS A 74 -0.83 -6.52 7.84
C LYS A 74 0.42 -6.73 7.01
N ASN A 75 1.59 -6.44 7.58
CA ASN A 75 2.86 -6.66 6.91
C ASN A 75 3.17 -8.14 6.72
N ALA A 76 2.80 -9.00 7.68
CA ALA A 76 2.91 -10.44 7.53
C ALA A 76 2.03 -10.96 6.39
N ASN A 77 0.80 -10.47 6.28
CA ASN A 77 -0.10 -10.80 5.18
C ASN A 77 0.42 -10.28 3.84
N LEU A 78 0.98 -9.06 3.80
CA LEU A 78 1.63 -8.50 2.62
C LEU A 78 2.80 -9.38 2.17
N MET A 79 3.70 -9.79 3.08
CA MET A 79 4.81 -10.68 2.76
C MET A 79 4.33 -11.99 2.11
N ASN A 80 3.28 -12.60 2.67
CA ASN A 80 2.70 -13.82 2.11
C ASN A 80 2.05 -13.59 0.74
N ALA A 81 1.41 -12.44 0.53
CA ALA A 81 0.81 -12.09 -0.75
C ALA A 81 1.87 -11.83 -1.83
N VAL A 82 2.95 -11.14 -1.48
CA VAL A 82 4.12 -10.94 -2.35
C VAL A 82 4.74 -12.28 -2.75
N ALA A 83 5.01 -13.16 -1.79
CA ALA A 83 5.54 -14.49 -2.08
C ALA A 83 4.61 -15.29 -3.01
N LYS A 84 3.30 -15.24 -2.75
CA LYS A 84 2.29 -15.90 -3.59
C LYS A 84 2.26 -15.32 -5.02
N ALA A 85 2.32 -14.00 -5.18
CA ALA A 85 2.35 -13.34 -6.49
C ALA A 85 3.58 -13.78 -7.31
N ARG A 86 4.69 -14.07 -6.64
CA ARG A 86 5.91 -14.60 -7.23
C ARG A 86 5.92 -16.11 -7.43
N GLY A 87 4.91 -16.83 -6.95
CA GLY A 87 4.88 -18.30 -6.96
C GLY A 87 5.87 -18.94 -5.99
N GLU A 88 6.27 -18.23 -4.94
CA GLU A 88 7.25 -18.64 -3.94
C GLU A 88 6.60 -18.98 -2.60
N THR A 89 7.36 -19.66 -1.75
CA THR A 89 7.01 -19.88 -0.34
C THR A 89 8.06 -19.21 0.53
N VAL A 90 7.66 -18.22 1.31
CA VAL A 90 8.54 -17.55 2.25
C VAL A 90 8.64 -18.38 3.54
N SER A 91 9.86 -18.63 4.02
CA SER A 91 10.12 -19.47 5.20
C SER A 91 10.56 -18.68 6.43
N GLY A 92 10.79 -17.38 6.30
CA GLY A 92 11.27 -16.54 7.40
C GLY A 92 11.72 -15.17 6.93
N VAL A 93 12.36 -14.43 7.81
CA VAL A 93 12.89 -13.09 7.58
C VAL A 93 14.40 -13.06 7.83
N PRO A 94 15.15 -12.14 7.18
CA PRO A 94 14.64 -11.20 6.20
C PRO A 94 14.20 -11.90 4.90
N TYR A 95 13.11 -11.38 4.29
CA TYR A 95 12.74 -11.70 2.93
C TYR A 95 12.85 -10.41 2.14
N ILE A 96 13.73 -10.40 1.14
CA ILE A 96 14.14 -9.19 0.41
C ILE A 96 13.78 -9.36 -1.06
N ILE A 97 13.22 -8.34 -1.69
CA ILE A 97 12.82 -8.38 -3.10
C ILE A 97 13.35 -7.15 -3.82
N VAL A 98 13.96 -7.36 -4.99
CA VAL A 98 14.35 -6.32 -5.95
C VAL A 98 13.92 -6.77 -7.34
N GLY A 99 13.06 -6.01 -7.97
CA GLY A 99 12.51 -6.38 -9.26
C GLY A 99 11.90 -7.79 -9.23
N ASN A 100 12.37 -8.65 -10.14
CA ASN A 100 11.90 -10.02 -10.27
C ASN A 100 12.73 -11.04 -9.44
N GLN A 101 13.62 -10.63 -8.54
CA GLN A 101 14.45 -11.50 -7.72
C GLN A 101 14.14 -11.35 -6.23
N SER A 102 14.31 -12.41 -5.46
CA SER A 102 14.12 -12.43 -4.01
C SER A 102 15.19 -13.25 -3.30
N TRP A 103 15.38 -12.94 -2.01
CA TRP A 103 16.30 -13.63 -1.12
C TRP A 103 15.64 -13.88 0.23
N ASN A 104 15.90 -15.06 0.81
CA ASN A 104 15.50 -15.40 2.17
C ASN A 104 16.77 -15.47 3.04
N GLY A 105 16.83 -14.65 4.07
CA GLY A 105 18.05 -14.48 4.88
C GLY A 105 18.97 -13.39 4.34
N PHE A 106 20.07 -13.15 5.05
CA PHE A 106 21.07 -12.16 4.66
C PHE A 106 22.46 -12.61 5.07
N ASP A 107 23.41 -12.42 4.15
CA ASP A 107 24.86 -12.45 4.36
C ASP A 107 25.56 -11.55 3.31
N ASP A 108 26.89 -11.39 3.41
CA ASP A 108 27.65 -10.53 2.50
C ASP A 108 27.58 -10.96 1.03
N SER A 109 27.34 -12.24 0.74
CA SER A 109 27.17 -12.74 -0.62
C SER A 109 25.84 -12.28 -1.18
N ILE A 110 24.78 -12.42 -0.39
CA ILE A 110 23.43 -11.94 -0.73
C ILE A 110 23.43 -10.42 -0.92
N GLY A 111 24.11 -9.68 -0.05
CA GLY A 111 24.27 -8.23 -0.21
C GLY A 111 24.85 -7.83 -1.56
N LYS A 112 25.87 -8.53 -2.05
CA LYS A 112 26.45 -8.28 -3.39
C LYS A 112 25.46 -8.57 -4.50
N GLU A 113 24.71 -9.67 -4.42
CA GLU A 113 23.68 -10.03 -5.40
C GLU A 113 22.56 -8.99 -5.44
N ILE A 114 22.12 -8.49 -4.27
CA ILE A 114 21.13 -7.42 -4.16
C ILE A 114 21.63 -6.15 -4.84
N LEU A 115 22.86 -5.72 -4.55
CA LEU A 115 23.43 -4.52 -5.18
C LEU A 115 23.57 -4.66 -6.70
N ASP A 116 23.98 -5.82 -7.17
CA ASP A 116 24.08 -6.09 -8.61
C ASP A 116 22.69 -6.04 -9.26
N LYS A 117 21.66 -6.57 -8.59
CA LYS A 117 20.28 -6.50 -9.07
C LYS A 117 19.72 -5.08 -9.03
N ILE A 118 19.98 -4.28 -8.00
CA ILE A 118 19.62 -2.86 -7.95
C ILE A 118 20.22 -2.12 -9.16
N LYS A 119 21.51 -2.35 -9.45
CA LYS A 119 22.17 -1.70 -10.59
C LYS A 119 21.64 -2.17 -11.95
N GLU A 120 21.17 -3.40 -12.04
CA GLU A 120 20.52 -3.94 -13.23
C GLU A 120 19.17 -3.24 -13.45
N GLU A 121 18.30 -3.25 -12.42
CA GLU A 121 16.97 -2.63 -12.48
C GLU A 121 17.06 -1.11 -12.68
N TYR A 122 18.04 -0.44 -12.06
CA TYR A 122 18.24 1.00 -12.23
C TYR A 122 18.53 1.40 -13.70
N LYS A 123 19.13 0.51 -14.47
CA LYS A 123 19.44 0.72 -15.90
C LYS A 123 18.33 0.24 -16.85
N ALA A 124 17.39 -0.53 -16.33
CA ALA A 124 16.31 -1.09 -17.15
C ALA A 124 15.33 0.02 -17.58
N GLU A 125 14.89 -0.05 -18.85
CA GLU A 125 13.84 0.83 -19.38
C GLU A 125 12.46 0.45 -18.85
N GLU A 126 12.20 -0.86 -18.74
CA GLU A 126 10.99 -1.42 -18.16
C GLU A 126 11.37 -2.18 -16.87
N ARG A 127 10.63 -1.95 -15.79
CA ARG A 127 10.88 -2.56 -14.49
C ARG A 127 9.72 -3.40 -14.06
N TYR A 128 10.05 -4.50 -13.41
CA TYR A 128 9.07 -5.31 -12.71
C TYR A 128 8.94 -4.80 -11.27
N ASP A 129 7.74 -4.44 -10.86
CA ASP A 129 7.43 -4.19 -9.46
C ASP A 129 6.45 -5.26 -8.96
N VAL A 130 6.83 -5.98 -7.93
CA VAL A 130 6.01 -7.06 -7.38
C VAL A 130 4.70 -6.54 -6.80
N MET A 131 4.67 -5.29 -6.32
CA MET A 131 3.47 -4.71 -5.73
C MET A 131 2.35 -4.50 -6.74
N ASP A 132 2.66 -4.35 -8.02
CA ASP A 132 1.66 -4.27 -9.10
C ASP A 132 0.87 -5.58 -9.27
N TYR A 133 1.39 -6.69 -8.73
CA TYR A 133 0.79 -8.04 -8.84
C TYR A 133 0.20 -8.54 -7.51
N VAL A 134 0.28 -7.75 -6.45
CA VAL A 134 -0.30 -8.08 -5.15
C VAL A 134 -1.78 -7.69 -5.15
N ASP A 135 -2.65 -8.62 -4.76
CA ASP A 135 -4.07 -8.36 -4.62
C ASP A 135 -4.32 -7.40 -3.44
N GLU A 136 -4.81 -6.19 -3.74
CA GLU A 136 -5.11 -5.17 -2.72
C GLU A 136 -6.09 -5.64 -1.64
N SER A 137 -6.92 -6.64 -1.92
CA SER A 137 -7.83 -7.23 -0.92
C SER A 137 -7.09 -7.86 0.26
N VAL A 138 -5.81 -8.20 0.08
CA VAL A 138 -4.96 -8.76 1.15
C VAL A 138 -4.48 -7.66 2.10
N LEU A 139 -4.34 -6.43 1.61
CA LEU A 139 -3.93 -5.26 2.39
C LEU A 139 -5.07 -4.73 3.26
N VAL A 140 -6.32 -5.03 2.89
CA VAL A 140 -7.56 -4.52 3.49
C VAL A 140 -8.26 -5.58 4.33
N LYS A 141 -7.58 -6.61 4.79
CA LYS A 141 -8.20 -7.48 5.80
C LYS A 141 -8.25 -6.67 7.11
N GLU A 142 -9.29 -5.79 7.21
CA GLU A 142 -9.76 -5.32 8.51
C GLU A 142 -9.89 -6.56 9.41
N PRO A 143 -9.50 -6.46 10.69
CA PRO A 143 -9.80 -7.52 11.64
C PRO A 143 -11.27 -7.83 11.44
N ALA A 144 -11.60 -9.12 11.25
CA ALA A 144 -12.98 -9.56 11.06
C ALA A 144 -13.79 -8.83 12.14
N LYS A 145 -14.60 -7.84 11.73
CA LYS A 145 -15.61 -7.28 12.61
C LYS A 145 -16.38 -8.50 13.06
N ASP A 146 -16.37 -8.74 14.35
CA ASP A 146 -17.30 -9.68 14.94
C ASP A 146 -18.69 -9.05 14.79
N ASP A 147 -19.27 -9.23 13.59
CA ASP A 147 -20.58 -8.70 13.22
C ASP A 147 -21.69 -9.31 14.09
N SER A 148 -21.35 -10.37 14.87
CA SER A 148 -22.29 -11.03 15.77
C SER A 148 -22.77 -10.09 16.89
N ILE A 149 -21.90 -9.21 17.39
CA ILE A 149 -22.26 -8.27 18.48
C ILE A 149 -23.05 -7.09 17.92
N ALA A 150 -22.72 -6.61 16.72
CA ALA A 150 -23.42 -5.47 16.10
C ALA A 150 -24.86 -5.85 15.70
N ASP A 151 -25.06 -7.04 15.17
CA ASP A 151 -26.38 -7.58 14.80
C ASP A 151 -27.23 -7.83 16.05
N ASP A 152 -26.67 -8.39 17.12
CA ASP A 152 -27.38 -8.60 18.38
C ASP A 152 -27.82 -7.29 19.04
N ILE A 153 -26.97 -6.27 19.01
CA ILE A 153 -27.31 -4.93 19.52
C ILE A 153 -28.40 -4.28 18.68
N ALA A 154 -28.30 -4.36 17.35
CA ALA A 154 -29.28 -3.78 16.43
C ALA A 154 -30.66 -4.44 16.60
N VAL A 155 -30.72 -5.77 16.70
CA VAL A 155 -31.96 -6.54 16.95
C VAL A 155 -32.53 -6.20 18.32
N THR A 156 -31.70 -6.11 19.35
CA THR A 156 -32.15 -5.80 20.71
C THR A 156 -32.71 -4.38 20.80
N VAL A 157 -32.07 -3.39 20.19
CA VAL A 157 -32.58 -2.01 20.14
C VAL A 157 -33.88 -1.93 19.36
N LEU A 158 -33.98 -2.63 18.23
CA LEU A 158 -35.22 -2.67 17.42
C LEU A 158 -36.38 -3.26 18.23
N LEU A 159 -36.17 -4.36 18.94
CA LEU A 159 -37.16 -4.98 19.82
C LEU A 159 -37.62 -4.03 20.94
N LEU A 160 -36.72 -3.32 21.57
CA LEU A 160 -37.07 -2.35 22.62
C LEU A 160 -37.92 -1.20 22.09
N VAL A 161 -37.61 -0.68 20.88
CA VAL A 161 -38.38 0.38 20.23
C VAL A 161 -39.79 -0.10 19.89
N VAL A 162 -39.95 -1.32 19.38
CA VAL A 162 -41.24 -1.92 19.05
C VAL A 162 -42.09 -2.12 20.31
N VAL A 163 -41.50 -2.67 21.39
CA VAL A 163 -42.21 -2.88 22.68
C VAL A 163 -42.64 -1.55 23.29
N ALA A 164 -41.77 -0.55 23.28
CA ALA A 164 -42.10 0.81 23.76
C ALA A 164 -43.21 1.46 22.92
N GLY A 165 -43.17 1.32 21.58
CA GLY A 165 -44.19 1.85 20.67
C GLY A 165 -45.57 1.20 20.90
N VAL A 166 -45.62 -0.14 21.06
CA VAL A 166 -46.85 -0.86 21.37
C VAL A 166 -47.41 -0.48 22.74
N GLY A 167 -46.52 -0.38 23.75
CA GLY A 167 -46.89 0.05 25.12
C GLY A 167 -47.51 1.44 25.17
N LEU A 168 -46.93 2.41 24.45
CA LEU A 168 -47.45 3.77 24.33
C LEU A 168 -48.79 3.82 23.59
N GLY A 169 -48.95 2.99 22.52
CA GLY A 169 -50.20 2.85 21.77
C GLY A 169 -51.35 2.33 22.63
N ILE A 170 -51.11 1.27 23.41
CA ILE A 170 -52.10 0.69 24.34
C ILE A 170 -52.44 1.68 25.45
N TYR A 171 -51.47 2.41 25.99
CA TYR A 171 -51.69 3.46 27.01
C TYR A 171 -52.58 4.61 26.48
N ALA A 172 -52.29 5.08 25.22
CA ALA A 172 -53.07 6.12 24.59
C ALA A 172 -54.55 5.70 24.35
N LEU A 173 -54.74 4.46 23.86
CA LEU A 173 -56.09 3.91 23.67
C LEU A 173 -56.87 3.74 24.98
N ARG A 174 -56.21 3.36 26.06
CA ARG A 174 -56.84 3.22 27.39
C ARG A 174 -57.19 4.54 28.04
N LYS A 175 -56.49 5.63 27.71
CA LYS A 175 -56.76 6.97 28.21
C LYS A 175 -57.85 7.70 27.42
N SER A 176 -58.17 7.24 26.22
CA SER A 176 -59.20 7.78 25.30
C SER A 176 -60.60 7.17 25.52
N ASN A 177 -60.72 6.16 26.35
CA ASN A 177 -62.00 5.56 26.80
C ASN A 177 -62.23 5.91 28.28
#